data_272bfb19f2d384b80cdfc9c345e2c0e9
#
_entry.id   272bfb19f2d384b80cdfc9c345e2c0e9
#
_cell.length_a   1.000
_cell.length_b   1.000
_cell.length_c   1.000
_cell.angle_alpha   90.00
_cell.angle_beta   90.00
_cell.angle_gamma   90.00
#
_symmetry.space_group_name_H-M   'P 1'
#
loop_
_entity.id
_entity.type
_entity.pdbx_description
1 polymer ?
#
loop_
_entity_poly.entity_id
_entity_poly.type
_entity_poly.pdbx_seq_one_letter_code
_entity_poly.pdbx_strand_id
1 'polypeptide(L)'
;MQKYLSILLILMLAVACGGGSTNSDKAEKPLLTVTIEPQRYFLEQLAGEDYRINTLVPPGTSPETYEPSPSVMIDLGKSAIYFRVGDLGFEKVWSARLVENNPDVNIVDCSVGIELMAGDLHDHDHDHGDHAGHADHSGQDHSPGGLDPHVWSSPRAMRIFARNMLDALVKTNPERAEFYQENHRLLTEK
;
A
#
# COMPACT_ATOMS: atom_id res chain seq x y z
N MET A 1 0.01 -3.67 -74.10
CA MET A 1 0.83 -2.98 -73.08
C MET A 1 -0.03 -2.17 -72.13
N GLN A 2 -1.03 -1.40 -72.58
CA GLN A 2 -1.86 -0.56 -71.75
C GLN A 2 -2.70 -1.28 -70.66
N LYS A 3 -3.16 -2.52 -70.93
CA LYS A 3 -3.96 -3.33 -70.00
C LYS A 3 -3.14 -3.84 -68.78
N TYR A 4 -1.84 -4.10 -68.95
CA TYR A 4 -0.95 -4.53 -67.86
C TYR A 4 -0.50 -3.40 -66.96
N LEU A 5 -0.43 -2.14 -67.55
CA LEU A 5 -0.10 -0.94 -66.77
C LEU A 5 -1.23 -0.58 -65.78
N SER A 6 -2.49 -0.78 -66.21
CA SER A 6 -3.67 -0.55 -65.34
C SER A 6 -3.76 -1.57 -64.19
N ILE A 7 -3.39 -2.83 -64.45
CA ILE A 7 -3.37 -3.89 -63.41
C ILE A 7 -2.25 -3.65 -62.40
N LEU A 8 -1.10 -3.19 -62.86
CA LEU A 8 0.02 -2.84 -61.99
C LEU A 8 -0.28 -1.63 -61.09
N LEU A 9 -1.03 -0.65 -61.61
CA LEU A 9 -1.45 0.52 -60.83
C LEU A 9 -2.47 0.19 -59.75
N ILE A 10 -3.38 -0.76 -60.02
CA ILE A 10 -4.37 -1.23 -59.05
C ILE A 10 -3.72 -2.08 -57.96
N LEU A 11 -2.67 -2.83 -58.28
CA LEU A 11 -1.94 -3.65 -57.29
C LEU A 11 -1.12 -2.77 -56.33
N MET A 12 -0.65 -1.60 -56.77
CA MET A 12 0.09 -0.66 -55.91
C MET A 12 -0.82 0.12 -54.92
N LEU A 13 -2.12 0.29 -55.21
CA LEU A 13 -3.07 0.93 -54.29
C LEU A 13 -3.57 0.01 -53.18
N ALA A 14 -3.39 -1.31 -53.28
CA ALA A 14 -3.85 -2.27 -52.26
C ALA A 14 -2.90 -2.39 -51.08
N VAL A 15 -1.67 -1.87 -51.11
CA VAL A 15 -0.67 -1.96 -50.06
C VAL A 15 -0.73 -0.77 -49.08
N ALA A 16 -1.54 0.27 -49.36
CA ALA A 16 -1.58 1.50 -48.55
C ALA A 16 -2.62 1.50 -47.40
N CYS A 17 -3.33 0.39 -47.15
CA CYS A 17 -4.37 0.30 -46.11
C CYS A 17 -3.99 -0.70 -45.00
N GLY A 18 -2.68 -0.79 -44.65
CA GLY A 18 -2.16 -1.58 -43.55
C GLY A 18 -1.58 -0.73 -42.43
N GLY A 19 -2.11 0.49 -42.23
CA GLY A 19 -1.82 1.28 -41.03
C GLY A 19 -2.64 0.72 -39.87
N GLY A 20 -2.25 -0.47 -39.36
CA GLY A 20 -2.69 -0.93 -38.07
C GLY A 20 -2.19 0.08 -37.03
N SER A 21 -3.11 0.89 -36.49
CA SER A 21 -2.91 1.53 -35.21
C SER A 21 -2.58 0.41 -34.24
N THR A 22 -1.31 0.19 -33.99
CA THR A 22 -0.89 -0.47 -32.77
C THR A 22 -1.27 0.48 -31.64
N ASN A 23 -2.54 0.44 -31.23
CA ASN A 23 -2.84 0.65 -29.84
C ASN A 23 -1.97 -0.40 -29.15
N SER A 24 -0.78 -0.03 -28.75
CA SER A 24 -0.11 -0.74 -27.66
C SER A 24 -1.10 -0.55 -26.51
N ASP A 25 -1.92 -1.56 -26.24
CA ASP A 25 -2.55 -1.75 -24.95
C ASP A 25 -1.38 -1.70 -23.97
N LYS A 26 -1.17 -0.49 -23.41
CA LYS A 26 -0.20 -0.31 -22.34
C LYS A 26 -0.76 -1.17 -21.23
N ALA A 27 -0.23 -2.38 -21.08
CA ALA A 27 -0.67 -3.31 -20.07
C ALA A 27 -0.83 -2.53 -18.76
N GLU A 28 -2.01 -2.59 -18.18
CA GLU A 28 -2.30 -1.82 -16.98
C GLU A 28 -1.31 -2.23 -15.90
N LYS A 29 -0.58 -1.25 -15.33
CA LYS A 29 0.43 -1.54 -14.30
C LYS A 29 -0.23 -2.28 -13.14
N PRO A 30 0.41 -3.31 -12.57
CA PRO A 30 -0.13 -4.01 -11.42
C PRO A 30 -0.39 -3.06 -10.26
N LEU A 31 -1.41 -3.36 -9.47
CA LEU A 31 -1.81 -2.55 -8.33
C LEU A 31 -1.12 -3.03 -7.05
N LEU A 32 -0.56 -2.10 -6.29
CA LEU A 32 -0.15 -2.30 -4.91
C LEU A 32 -1.06 -1.47 -4.01
N THR A 33 -1.37 -1.97 -2.82
CA THR A 33 -2.14 -1.22 -1.82
C THR A 33 -1.34 -1.08 -0.54
N VAL A 34 -1.38 0.11 0.05
CA VAL A 34 -0.87 0.42 1.39
C VAL A 34 -2.02 0.82 2.30
N THR A 35 -1.84 0.74 3.61
CA THR A 35 -2.85 1.16 4.56
C THR A 35 -2.98 2.67 4.64
N ILE A 36 -1.87 3.39 4.81
CA ILE A 36 -1.82 4.82 5.10
C ILE A 36 -0.88 5.58 4.16
N GLU A 37 -1.11 6.89 4.00
CA GLU A 37 -0.31 7.75 3.13
C GLU A 37 1.21 7.78 3.41
N PRO A 38 1.70 7.76 4.66
CA PRO A 38 3.13 7.64 4.91
C PRO A 38 3.78 6.42 4.24
N GLN A 39 3.11 5.26 4.25
CA GLN A 39 3.60 4.07 3.54
C GLN A 39 3.65 4.26 2.03
N ARG A 40 2.66 4.97 1.47
CA ARG A 40 2.58 5.27 0.03
C ARG A 40 3.83 6.00 -0.44
N TYR A 41 4.25 7.05 0.26
CA TYR A 41 5.45 7.79 -0.08
C TYR A 41 6.68 6.87 -0.21
N PHE A 42 6.91 6.00 0.79
CA PHE A 42 8.05 5.08 0.76
C PHE A 42 7.94 4.08 -0.38
N LEU A 43 6.75 3.52 -0.60
CA LEU A 43 6.53 2.55 -1.66
C LEU A 43 6.71 3.15 -3.06
N GLU A 44 6.27 4.40 -3.29
CA GLU A 44 6.49 5.13 -4.54
C GLU A 44 7.98 5.36 -4.81
N GLN A 45 8.75 5.71 -3.77
CA GLN A 45 10.20 5.87 -3.91
C GLN A 45 10.90 4.55 -4.24
N LEU A 46 10.44 3.43 -3.69
CA LEU A 46 11.03 2.11 -3.94
C LEU A 46 10.65 1.55 -5.30
N ALA A 47 9.36 1.53 -5.61
CA ALA A 47 8.80 0.88 -6.78
C ALA A 47 8.94 1.70 -8.08
N GLY A 48 9.12 3.01 -7.95
CA GLY A 48 9.12 3.93 -9.09
C GLY A 48 7.80 3.85 -9.86
N GLU A 49 7.91 3.73 -11.18
CA GLU A 49 6.74 3.68 -12.07
C GLU A 49 6.27 2.26 -12.43
N ASP A 50 6.80 1.24 -11.80
CA ASP A 50 6.48 -0.15 -12.17
C ASP A 50 5.05 -0.55 -11.77
N TYR A 51 4.47 0.14 -10.77
CA TYR A 51 3.16 -0.16 -10.20
C TYR A 51 2.26 1.06 -10.09
N ARG A 52 0.96 0.82 -9.99
CA ARG A 52 0.01 1.78 -9.44
C ARG A 52 -0.08 1.55 -7.93
N ILE A 53 -0.20 2.61 -7.16
CA ILE A 53 -0.28 2.51 -5.69
C ILE A 53 -1.59 3.12 -5.22
N ASN A 54 -2.32 2.37 -4.42
CA ASN A 54 -3.56 2.78 -3.76
C ASN A 54 -3.34 2.90 -2.26
N THR A 55 -3.99 3.87 -1.62
CA THR A 55 -4.05 3.99 -0.17
C THR A 55 -5.42 3.62 0.33
N LEU A 56 -5.49 2.70 1.31
CA LEU A 56 -6.74 2.15 1.82
C LEU A 56 -7.51 3.17 2.66
N VAL A 57 -6.81 3.82 3.60
CA VAL A 57 -7.40 4.84 4.49
C VAL A 57 -7.34 6.20 3.81
N PRO A 58 -8.48 6.84 3.53
CA PRO A 58 -8.49 8.15 2.87
C PRO A 58 -7.81 9.23 3.72
N PRO A 59 -7.19 10.24 3.09
CA PRO A 59 -6.63 11.38 3.80
C PRO A 59 -7.65 12.03 4.75
N GLY A 60 -7.20 12.39 5.96
CA GLY A 60 -8.06 13.02 6.98
C GLY A 60 -8.94 12.06 7.77
N THR A 61 -8.88 10.76 7.50
CA THR A 61 -9.56 9.73 8.27
C THR A 61 -8.61 9.13 9.30
N SER A 62 -9.11 8.87 10.52
CA SER A 62 -8.32 8.16 11.54
C SER A 62 -8.16 6.69 11.17
N PRO A 63 -6.92 6.18 11.05
CA PRO A 63 -6.70 4.78 10.76
C PRO A 63 -7.11 3.83 11.89
N GLU A 64 -7.28 4.35 13.11
CA GLU A 64 -7.69 3.54 14.26
C GLU A 64 -9.17 3.14 14.22
N THR A 65 -10.01 4.02 13.66
CA THR A 65 -11.47 3.87 13.64
C THR A 65 -12.05 3.69 12.24
N TYR A 66 -11.17 3.51 11.24
CA TYR A 66 -11.59 3.37 9.85
C TYR A 66 -12.33 2.05 9.62
N GLU A 67 -13.46 2.14 8.94
CA GLU A 67 -14.21 0.99 8.46
C GLU A 67 -14.27 1.02 6.92
N PRO A 68 -13.61 0.07 6.24
CA PRO A 68 -13.61 0.06 4.77
C PRO A 68 -14.99 -0.30 4.23
N SER A 69 -15.43 0.43 3.22
CA SER A 69 -16.66 0.09 2.48
C SER A 69 -16.46 -1.18 1.65
N PRO A 70 -17.55 -1.86 1.24
CA PRO A 70 -17.45 -3.04 0.37
C PRO A 70 -16.70 -2.78 -0.95
N SER A 71 -16.82 -1.57 -1.52
CA SER A 71 -16.10 -1.20 -2.74
C SER A 71 -14.58 -1.13 -2.52
N VAL A 72 -14.13 -0.60 -1.38
CA VAL A 72 -12.72 -0.55 -1.00
C VAL A 72 -12.16 -1.96 -0.86
N MET A 73 -12.94 -2.89 -0.29
CA MET A 73 -12.56 -4.29 -0.16
C MET A 73 -12.44 -5.00 -1.51
N ILE A 74 -13.34 -4.71 -2.46
CA ILE A 74 -13.27 -5.23 -3.83
C ILE A 74 -12.02 -4.69 -4.55
N ASP A 75 -11.70 -3.41 -4.38
CA ASP A 75 -10.52 -2.81 -5.00
C ASP A 75 -9.21 -3.34 -4.39
N LEU A 76 -9.20 -3.60 -3.09
CA LEU A 76 -8.07 -4.28 -2.44
C LEU A 76 -7.83 -5.67 -3.05
N GLY A 77 -8.88 -6.41 -3.35
CA GLY A 77 -8.78 -7.73 -3.99
C GLY A 77 -8.13 -7.74 -5.38
N LYS A 78 -7.98 -6.58 -6.01
CA LYS A 78 -7.26 -6.41 -7.29
C LYS A 78 -5.76 -6.20 -7.12
N SER A 79 -5.28 -6.06 -5.88
CA SER A 79 -3.89 -5.77 -5.58
C SER A 79 -3.02 -7.01 -5.68
N ALA A 80 -1.84 -6.87 -6.28
CA ALA A 80 -0.82 -7.92 -6.25
C ALA A 80 -0.23 -8.07 -4.84
N ILE A 81 -0.05 -6.95 -4.13
CA ILE A 81 0.43 -6.92 -2.74
C ILE A 81 -0.36 -5.88 -1.95
N TYR A 82 -0.70 -6.23 -0.72
CA TYR A 82 -1.18 -5.30 0.30
C TYR A 82 -0.15 -5.17 1.42
N PHE A 83 0.38 -3.97 1.60
CA PHE A 83 1.32 -3.63 2.66
C PHE A 83 0.57 -3.04 3.84
N ARG A 84 0.38 -3.84 4.90
CA ARG A 84 -0.25 -3.36 6.12
C ARG A 84 0.77 -2.70 7.05
N VAL A 85 0.31 -1.80 7.92
CA VAL A 85 1.12 -1.20 8.99
C VAL A 85 1.52 -2.26 10.01
N GLY A 86 0.56 -3.11 10.39
CA GLY A 86 0.75 -4.22 11.33
C GLY A 86 -0.25 -4.23 12.48
N ASP A 87 -0.23 -3.23 13.33
CA ASP A 87 -0.97 -3.23 14.60
C ASP A 87 -2.12 -2.22 14.68
N LEU A 88 -2.55 -1.63 13.54
CA LEU A 88 -3.69 -0.73 13.53
C LEU A 88 -5.00 -1.44 13.94
N GLY A 89 -5.84 -0.71 14.66
CA GLY A 89 -7.09 -1.26 15.19
C GLY A 89 -7.96 -1.91 14.11
N PHE A 90 -8.16 -1.21 12.98
CA PHE A 90 -8.94 -1.77 11.89
C PHE A 90 -8.26 -2.97 11.20
N GLU A 91 -6.94 -2.95 11.06
CA GLU A 91 -6.19 -4.07 10.45
C GLU A 91 -6.36 -5.36 11.27
N LYS A 92 -6.37 -5.26 12.62
CA LYS A 92 -6.62 -6.39 13.52
C LYS A 92 -8.02 -6.98 13.32
N VAL A 93 -9.02 -6.11 13.19
CA VAL A 93 -10.42 -6.52 13.00
C VAL A 93 -10.66 -7.12 11.62
N TRP A 94 -10.05 -6.53 10.59
CA TRP A 94 -10.32 -6.87 9.19
C TRP A 94 -9.33 -7.86 8.58
N SER A 95 -8.14 -8.08 9.18
CA SER A 95 -7.08 -8.93 8.59
C SER A 95 -7.56 -10.32 8.21
N ALA A 96 -8.31 -11.00 9.10
CA ALA A 96 -8.81 -12.34 8.82
C ALA A 96 -9.78 -12.34 7.63
N ARG A 97 -10.69 -11.36 7.56
CA ARG A 97 -11.64 -11.21 6.45
C ARG A 97 -10.94 -10.81 5.14
N LEU A 98 -9.87 -10.00 5.23
CA LEU A 98 -9.06 -9.61 4.08
C LEU A 98 -8.41 -10.83 3.45
N VAL A 99 -7.77 -11.67 4.25
CA VAL A 99 -7.13 -12.92 3.79
C VAL A 99 -8.18 -13.88 3.21
N GLU A 100 -9.28 -14.09 3.92
CA GLU A 100 -10.33 -15.02 3.52
C GLU A 100 -11.00 -14.63 2.19
N ASN A 101 -11.29 -13.34 2.01
CA ASN A 101 -11.99 -12.83 0.83
C ASN A 101 -11.06 -12.55 -0.37
N ASN A 102 -9.75 -12.48 -0.14
CA ASN A 102 -8.75 -12.13 -1.17
C ASN A 102 -7.55 -13.07 -1.12
N PRO A 103 -7.73 -14.38 -1.39
CA PRO A 103 -6.67 -15.38 -1.23
C PRO A 103 -5.47 -15.17 -2.18
N ASP A 104 -5.68 -14.45 -3.28
CA ASP A 104 -4.65 -14.18 -4.28
C ASP A 104 -3.81 -12.93 -3.95
N VAL A 105 -4.21 -12.12 -2.96
CA VAL A 105 -3.47 -10.93 -2.54
C VAL A 105 -2.36 -11.33 -1.58
N ASN A 106 -1.11 -11.00 -1.93
CA ASN A 106 0.01 -11.17 -1.03
C ASN A 106 -0.04 -10.08 0.06
N ILE A 107 -0.28 -10.46 1.30
CA ILE A 107 -0.34 -9.52 2.44
C ILE A 107 1.02 -9.48 3.12
N VAL A 108 1.62 -8.29 3.19
CA VAL A 108 2.92 -8.02 3.79
C VAL A 108 2.75 -7.15 5.03
N ASP A 109 3.21 -7.66 6.15
CA ASP A 109 3.28 -6.90 7.40
C ASP A 109 4.56 -6.08 7.43
N CYS A 110 4.43 -4.74 7.34
CA CYS A 110 5.58 -3.85 7.34
C CYS A 110 6.22 -3.69 8.71
N SER A 111 5.52 -4.07 9.80
CA SER A 111 6.03 -3.94 11.17
C SER A 111 6.99 -5.06 11.61
N VAL A 112 7.14 -6.09 10.81
CA VAL A 112 8.02 -7.22 11.15
C VAL A 112 9.44 -6.73 11.44
N GLY A 113 9.94 -7.01 12.66
CA GLY A 113 11.26 -6.58 13.12
C GLY A 113 11.26 -5.21 13.82
N ILE A 114 10.10 -4.56 14.00
CA ILE A 114 9.98 -3.38 14.85
C ILE A 114 9.72 -3.81 16.29
N GLU A 115 10.55 -3.34 17.19
CA GLU A 115 10.29 -3.42 18.62
C GLU A 115 9.28 -2.32 18.99
N LEU A 116 8.04 -2.70 19.22
CA LEU A 116 7.00 -1.78 19.67
C LEU A 116 7.30 -1.32 21.09
N MET A 117 7.29 -0.01 21.31
CA MET A 117 7.40 0.54 22.66
C MET A 117 6.08 0.32 23.39
N ALA A 118 6.16 -0.12 24.65
CA ALA A 118 5.00 -0.08 25.53
C ALA A 118 4.57 1.39 25.64
N GLY A 119 3.28 1.68 25.39
CA GLY A 119 2.75 3.01 25.59
C GLY A 119 3.06 3.46 27.02
N ASP A 120 3.61 4.67 27.18
CA ASP A 120 3.92 5.21 28.49
C ASP A 120 2.65 5.25 29.33
N LEU A 121 2.60 4.38 30.33
CA LEU A 121 1.71 4.58 31.46
C LEU A 121 2.29 5.79 32.19
N HIS A 122 1.86 6.99 31.81
CA HIS A 122 2.05 8.16 32.68
C HIS A 122 1.19 7.94 33.91
N ASP A 123 1.80 7.27 34.87
CA ASP A 123 1.34 7.26 36.27
C ASP A 123 1.48 8.70 36.77
N HIS A 124 0.49 9.52 36.47
CA HIS A 124 0.31 10.81 37.12
C HIS A 124 -0.29 10.52 38.49
N ASP A 125 0.60 10.22 39.43
CA ASP A 125 0.34 10.23 40.86
C ASP A 125 -0.05 11.68 41.24
N HIS A 126 -1.27 12.07 40.92
CA HIS A 126 -1.90 13.28 41.45
C HIS A 126 -2.68 12.87 42.69
N ASP A 127 -1.99 12.91 43.81
CA ASP A 127 -2.58 13.03 45.12
C ASP A 127 -3.46 14.29 45.16
N HIS A 128 -4.76 14.15 44.93
CA HIS A 128 -5.79 15.17 45.18
C HIS A 128 -6.96 14.53 45.87
N GLY A 129 -7.09 14.94 47.14
CA GLY A 129 -8.18 14.62 48.03
C GLY A 129 -9.55 14.88 47.43
N ASP A 130 -10.49 14.08 47.91
CA ASP A 130 -11.94 14.19 47.98
C ASP A 130 -12.64 15.29 47.18
N HIS A 131 -13.28 14.90 46.05
CA HIS A 131 -14.57 15.48 45.64
C HIS A 131 -15.47 14.40 45.04
N ALA A 132 -16.58 14.16 45.74
CA ALA A 132 -17.68 13.32 45.35
C ALA A 132 -18.42 13.88 44.11
N GLY A 133 -18.77 12.99 43.19
CA GLY A 133 -19.92 13.08 42.31
C GLY A 133 -19.69 13.78 40.97
N HIS A 134 -19.64 13.02 39.90
CA HIS A 134 -20.54 13.17 38.76
C HIS A 134 -20.35 11.98 37.79
N ALA A 135 -21.51 11.45 37.40
CA ALA A 135 -21.67 10.30 36.55
C ALA A 135 -21.37 10.60 35.07
N ASP A 136 -21.05 9.54 34.36
CA ASP A 136 -21.28 9.32 32.94
C ASP A 136 -20.40 10.09 31.94
N HIS A 137 -19.25 9.48 31.61
CA HIS A 137 -18.73 9.54 30.26
C HIS A 137 -18.37 8.11 29.82
N SER A 138 -19.14 7.62 28.85
CA SER A 138 -18.95 6.37 28.12
C SER A 138 -17.48 6.21 27.70
N GLY A 139 -16.81 5.22 28.32
CA GLY A 139 -15.40 4.99 28.19
C GLY A 139 -15.02 4.61 26.77
N GLN A 140 -14.05 5.29 26.25
CA GLN A 140 -13.13 4.69 25.29
C GLN A 140 -12.24 3.75 26.12
N ASP A 141 -12.35 2.45 25.86
CA ASP A 141 -11.47 1.43 26.40
C ASP A 141 -10.02 1.68 25.90
N HIS A 142 -9.31 2.53 26.60
CA HIS A 142 -7.86 2.52 26.55
C HIS A 142 -7.42 1.33 27.41
N SER A 143 -7.21 0.19 26.77
CA SER A 143 -6.62 -0.97 27.43
C SER A 143 -5.28 -0.55 28.03
N PRO A 144 -5.09 -0.59 29.37
CA PRO A 144 -3.82 -0.26 29.99
C PRO A 144 -2.79 -1.33 29.58
N GLY A 145 -1.79 -0.93 28.78
CA GLY A 145 -0.73 -1.80 28.30
C GLY A 145 -0.74 -2.10 26.80
N GLY A 146 -1.52 -1.38 25.98
CA GLY A 146 -1.44 -1.47 24.52
C GLY A 146 -0.10 -0.95 24.00
N LEU A 147 0.49 -1.68 23.04
CA LEU A 147 1.65 -1.19 22.30
C LEU A 147 1.22 0.00 21.44
N ASP A 148 2.07 1.04 21.35
CA ASP A 148 1.81 2.19 20.49
C ASP A 148 1.84 1.79 19.01
N PRO A 149 0.71 1.86 18.27
CA PRO A 149 0.67 1.48 16.86
C PRO A 149 1.27 2.55 15.93
N HIS A 150 1.58 3.76 16.42
CA HIS A 150 2.01 4.91 15.61
C HIS A 150 3.47 4.82 15.15
N VAL A 151 3.92 3.61 14.82
CA VAL A 151 5.31 3.31 14.41
C VAL A 151 5.78 4.12 13.20
N TRP A 152 4.86 4.55 12.34
CA TRP A 152 5.20 5.37 11.16
C TRP A 152 5.70 6.78 11.49
N SER A 153 5.57 7.24 12.72
CA SER A 153 6.13 8.51 13.19
C SER A 153 7.63 8.41 13.48
N SER A 154 8.18 7.19 13.57
CA SER A 154 9.59 6.92 13.84
C SER A 154 10.38 6.72 12.54
N PRO A 155 11.43 7.54 12.26
CA PRO A 155 12.31 7.31 11.10
C PRO A 155 12.99 5.94 11.13
N ARG A 156 13.31 5.42 12.33
CA ARG A 156 13.88 4.08 12.48
C ARG A 156 12.90 3.00 12.03
N ALA A 157 11.65 3.10 12.46
CA ALA A 157 10.61 2.16 12.07
C ALA A 157 10.30 2.23 10.57
N MET A 158 10.29 3.44 9.99
CA MET A 158 10.06 3.60 8.55
C MET A 158 11.20 3.01 7.69
N ARG A 159 12.42 2.93 8.19
CA ARG A 159 13.51 2.19 7.52
C ARG A 159 13.22 0.68 7.49
N ILE A 160 12.65 0.13 8.56
CA ILE A 160 12.23 -1.29 8.62
C ILE A 160 11.06 -1.51 7.66
N PHE A 161 10.06 -0.62 7.63
CA PHE A 161 8.98 -0.66 6.66
C PHE A 161 9.52 -0.71 5.22
N ALA A 162 10.43 0.23 4.88
CA ALA A 162 11.04 0.29 3.56
C ALA A 162 11.79 -1.00 3.21
N ARG A 163 12.45 -1.63 4.20
CA ARG A 163 13.12 -2.92 3.99
C ARG A 163 12.14 -4.05 3.72
N ASN A 164 11.06 -4.15 4.51
CA ASN A 164 10.02 -5.17 4.31
C ASN A 164 9.31 -4.99 2.95
N MET A 165 9.07 -3.74 2.53
CA MET A 165 8.54 -3.42 1.20
C MET A 165 9.51 -3.84 0.10
N LEU A 166 10.81 -3.52 0.23
CA LEU A 166 11.84 -3.94 -0.71
C LEU A 166 11.86 -5.45 -0.90
N ASP A 167 11.89 -6.19 0.19
CA ASP A 167 11.97 -7.66 0.15
C ASP A 167 10.76 -8.27 -0.57
N ALA A 168 9.58 -7.69 -0.38
CA ALA A 168 8.36 -8.10 -1.09
C ALA A 168 8.40 -7.75 -2.58
N LEU A 169 8.88 -6.55 -2.95
CA LEU A 169 9.02 -6.13 -4.35
C LEU A 169 10.02 -7.02 -5.11
N VAL A 170 11.18 -7.29 -4.51
CA VAL A 170 12.21 -8.16 -5.09
C VAL A 170 11.69 -9.58 -5.28
N LYS A 171 10.93 -10.10 -4.32
CA LYS A 171 10.31 -11.43 -4.42
C LYS A 171 9.27 -11.49 -5.55
N THR A 172 8.49 -10.42 -5.74
CA THR A 172 7.41 -10.36 -6.73
C THR A 172 7.94 -10.10 -8.14
N ASN A 173 8.97 -9.27 -8.27
CA ASN A 173 9.58 -8.93 -9.56
C ASN A 173 11.12 -8.96 -9.46
N PRO A 174 11.72 -10.16 -9.46
CA PRO A 174 13.17 -10.34 -9.29
C PRO A 174 14.01 -9.73 -10.42
N GLU A 175 13.43 -9.53 -11.60
CA GLU A 175 14.12 -8.90 -12.73
C GLU A 175 14.42 -7.42 -12.48
N ARG A 176 13.67 -6.79 -11.56
CA ARG A 176 13.84 -5.40 -11.16
C ARG A 176 14.57 -5.23 -9.81
N ALA A 177 15.12 -6.31 -9.27
CA ALA A 177 15.73 -6.32 -7.93
C ALA A 177 16.80 -5.23 -7.73
N GLU A 178 17.73 -5.08 -8.68
CA GLU A 178 18.80 -4.07 -8.61
C GLU A 178 18.22 -2.64 -8.55
N PHE A 179 17.18 -2.37 -9.34
CA PHE A 179 16.51 -1.07 -9.34
C PHE A 179 15.87 -0.76 -7.97
N TYR A 180 15.14 -1.72 -7.40
CA TYR A 180 14.51 -1.53 -6.09
C TYR A 180 15.53 -1.40 -4.97
N GLN A 181 16.63 -2.15 -5.02
CA GLN A 181 17.71 -2.08 -4.05
C GLN A 181 18.43 -0.72 -4.09
N GLU A 182 18.71 -0.19 -5.27
CA GLU A 182 19.31 1.13 -5.42
C GLU A 182 18.37 2.24 -4.91
N ASN A 183 17.08 2.16 -5.24
CA ASN A 183 16.08 3.09 -4.72
C ASN A 183 16.00 3.05 -3.18
N HIS A 184 16.06 1.87 -2.60
CA HIS A 184 16.08 1.70 -1.15
C HIS A 184 17.34 2.33 -0.53
N ARG A 185 18.51 2.12 -1.13
CA ARG A 185 19.76 2.74 -0.68
C ARG A 185 19.65 4.27 -0.67
N LEU A 186 19.20 4.85 -1.78
CA LEU A 186 19.01 6.30 -1.92
C LEU A 186 17.99 6.87 -0.92
N LEU A 187 16.93 6.12 -0.63
CA LEU A 187 15.87 6.50 0.31
C LEU A 187 16.37 6.51 1.76
N THR A 188 17.24 5.56 2.13
CA THR A 188 17.69 5.36 3.51
C THR A 188 18.95 6.13 3.88
N GLU A 189 19.67 6.68 2.90
CA GLU A 189 20.84 7.56 3.10
C GLU A 189 20.46 9.04 3.33
N LYS A 190 19.21 9.41 3.12
CA LYS A 190 18.68 10.78 3.39
C LYS A 190 18.35 10.95 4.87
#